data_c87f9bac2efb31042dc1170e228a13c7
#
_entry.id   c87f9bac2efb31042dc1170e228a13c7
#
_cell.length_a   1.000
_cell.length_b   1.000
_cell.length_c   1.000
_cell.angle_alpha   90.00
_cell.angle_beta   90.00
_cell.angle_gamma   90.00
#
_symmetry.space_group_name_H-M   'P 1'
#
loop_
_entity.id
_entity.type
_entity.pdbx_description
1 polymer ?
#
loop_
_entity_poly.entity_id
_entity_poly.type
_entity_poly.pdbx_seq_one_letter_code
_entity_poly.pdbx_strand_id
1 'polypeptide(L)'
;MQEFLLFKFYGLQVWQYLGIVAFLAGGFIAYKILGWIFNFALIKIFSRTKYKEILETYIKTVYKLSSLIVVIYIIYDNIGFLKLGRAFKKTATIVYELIIPLLIFGILYKLTYLISDIIRHLASKTNTKFDKSFASLIRRTLKVIIFIIAGIYLLNYLKIDITPVIAGVSIGGLAVALAAQETLKNFFGSITIYLDRPFEVGDWIISPGFEGTVEEIGLRSTRIRSFNNSLITVPNGKIIDAVIDNMGKRQYRRFLQFLRISYETPTPVIEDFIAGIKSIAEEHIYIVKDNIQVSLHEFGEYSINIRINLFFDVPDYLTELQLRQELMEKVLQLAENLNIKFEKPNRFQS
;
A
#
# COMPACT_ATOMS: atom_id res chain seq x y z
N MET A 1 -51.30 -43.75 -28.63
CA MET A 1 -50.13 -42.98 -28.23
C MET A 1 -50.27 -42.38 -26.81
N GLN A 2 -51.41 -41.77 -26.45
CA GLN A 2 -51.64 -41.21 -25.10
C GLN A 2 -51.64 -42.27 -23.98
N GLU A 3 -52.24 -43.44 -24.18
CA GLU A 3 -52.25 -44.52 -23.22
C GLU A 3 -50.85 -45.12 -22.94
N PHE A 4 -49.97 -45.21 -23.95
CA PHE A 4 -48.60 -45.66 -23.82
C PHE A 4 -47.75 -44.66 -22.97
N LEU A 5 -47.96 -43.39 -23.12
CA LEU A 5 -47.24 -42.34 -22.35
C LEU A 5 -47.63 -42.37 -20.86
N LEU A 6 -48.85 -42.78 -20.53
CA LEU A 6 -49.36 -42.85 -19.14
C LEU A 6 -49.07 -44.20 -18.47
N PHE A 7 -48.54 -45.18 -19.19
CA PHE A 7 -48.18 -46.47 -18.64
C PHE A 7 -47.09 -46.30 -17.57
N LYS A 8 -47.33 -46.94 -16.40
CA LYS A 8 -46.38 -46.88 -15.27
C LYS A 8 -45.41 -48.04 -15.31
N PHE A 9 -44.15 -47.75 -15.33
CA PHE A 9 -43.08 -48.70 -15.24
C PHE A 9 -42.15 -48.29 -14.08
N TYR A 10 -41.88 -49.19 -13.12
CA TYR A 10 -41.10 -48.90 -11.88
C TYR A 10 -41.52 -47.62 -11.15
N GLY A 11 -42.84 -47.32 -11.09
CA GLY A 11 -43.40 -46.18 -10.37
C GLY A 11 -43.39 -44.81 -11.09
N LEU A 12 -42.78 -44.73 -12.27
CA LEU A 12 -42.79 -43.58 -13.14
C LEU A 12 -43.58 -43.83 -14.43
N GLN A 13 -44.21 -42.78 -14.99
CA GLN A 13 -44.87 -42.83 -16.29
C GLN A 13 -43.84 -42.75 -17.43
N VAL A 14 -44.11 -43.35 -18.59
CA VAL A 14 -43.20 -43.38 -19.74
C VAL A 14 -42.77 -41.99 -20.15
N TRP A 15 -43.70 -41.00 -20.16
CA TRP A 15 -43.35 -39.62 -20.49
C TRP A 15 -42.32 -38.97 -19.51
N GLN A 16 -42.30 -39.43 -18.25
CA GLN A 16 -41.33 -38.95 -17.28
C GLN A 16 -39.91 -39.44 -17.57
N TYR A 17 -39.78 -40.69 -18.04
CA TYR A 17 -38.49 -41.23 -18.51
C TYR A 17 -38.00 -40.47 -19.74
N LEU A 18 -38.92 -40.22 -20.71
CA LEU A 18 -38.59 -39.41 -21.88
C LEU A 18 -38.19 -37.99 -21.49
N GLY A 19 -38.90 -37.42 -20.51
CA GLY A 19 -38.57 -36.12 -19.96
C GLY A 19 -37.17 -36.08 -19.32
N ILE A 20 -36.82 -37.08 -18.51
CA ILE A 20 -35.46 -37.20 -17.89
C ILE A 20 -34.41 -37.25 -19.00
N VAL A 21 -34.59 -38.10 -20.01
CA VAL A 21 -33.64 -38.20 -21.14
C VAL A 21 -33.54 -36.88 -21.89
N ALA A 22 -34.66 -36.20 -22.14
CA ALA A 22 -34.67 -34.90 -22.77
C ALA A 22 -33.95 -33.81 -21.96
N PHE A 23 -34.13 -33.80 -20.60
CA PHE A 23 -33.40 -32.91 -19.70
C PHE A 23 -31.91 -33.19 -19.70
N LEU A 24 -31.49 -34.46 -19.67
CA LEU A 24 -30.08 -34.82 -19.74
C LEU A 24 -29.43 -34.44 -21.07
N ALA A 25 -30.13 -34.73 -22.19
CA ALA A 25 -29.67 -34.38 -23.53
C ALA A 25 -29.61 -32.82 -23.71
N GLY A 26 -30.66 -32.11 -23.28
CA GLY A 26 -30.72 -30.64 -23.29
C GLY A 26 -29.64 -30.02 -22.39
N GLY A 27 -29.44 -30.61 -21.20
CA GLY A 27 -28.36 -30.21 -20.28
C GLY A 27 -26.97 -30.38 -20.90
N PHE A 28 -26.74 -31.52 -21.60
CA PHE A 28 -25.48 -31.76 -22.30
C PHE A 28 -25.24 -30.74 -23.45
N ILE A 29 -26.28 -30.45 -24.21
CA ILE A 29 -26.23 -29.43 -25.28
C ILE A 29 -25.96 -28.04 -24.67
N ALA A 30 -26.73 -27.69 -23.63
CA ALA A 30 -26.53 -26.43 -22.90
C ALA A 30 -25.12 -26.29 -22.33
N TYR A 31 -24.57 -27.38 -21.74
CA TYR A 31 -23.20 -27.43 -21.28
C TYR A 31 -22.18 -27.09 -22.38
N LYS A 32 -22.33 -27.68 -23.57
CA LYS A 32 -21.44 -27.39 -24.70
C LYS A 32 -21.59 -25.94 -25.21
N ILE A 33 -22.81 -25.47 -25.31
CA ILE A 33 -23.12 -24.10 -25.78
C ILE A 33 -22.58 -23.07 -24.77
N LEU A 34 -22.88 -23.24 -23.48
CA LEU A 34 -22.39 -22.36 -22.42
C LEU A 34 -20.87 -22.43 -22.33
N GLY A 35 -20.29 -23.64 -22.43
CA GLY A 35 -18.84 -23.80 -22.46
C GLY A 35 -18.18 -23.06 -23.62
N TRP A 36 -18.80 -23.08 -24.81
CA TRP A 36 -18.35 -22.31 -25.97
C TRP A 36 -18.46 -20.79 -25.73
N ILE A 37 -19.61 -20.33 -25.22
CA ILE A 37 -19.85 -18.92 -24.90
C ILE A 37 -18.85 -18.41 -23.85
N PHE A 38 -18.69 -19.12 -22.73
CA PHE A 38 -17.74 -18.75 -21.67
C PHE A 38 -16.30 -18.76 -22.15
N ASN A 39 -15.91 -19.77 -22.93
CA ASN A 39 -14.57 -19.84 -23.50
C ASN A 39 -14.31 -18.63 -24.44
N PHE A 40 -15.26 -18.32 -25.32
CA PHE A 40 -15.16 -17.19 -26.23
C PHE A 40 -15.11 -15.86 -25.48
N ALA A 41 -15.99 -15.66 -24.49
CA ALA A 41 -16.03 -14.45 -23.68
C ALA A 41 -14.74 -14.26 -22.89
N LEU A 42 -14.28 -15.30 -22.19
CA LEU A 42 -13.05 -15.24 -21.39
C LEU A 42 -11.82 -15.02 -22.28
N ILE A 43 -11.69 -15.73 -23.40
CA ILE A 43 -10.58 -15.51 -24.33
C ILE A 43 -10.60 -14.07 -24.86
N LYS A 44 -11.78 -13.53 -25.25
CA LYS A 44 -11.91 -12.17 -25.77
C LYS A 44 -11.55 -11.13 -24.72
N ILE A 45 -11.99 -11.31 -23.46
CA ILE A 45 -11.68 -10.39 -22.34
C ILE A 45 -10.16 -10.41 -22.06
N PHE A 46 -9.57 -11.60 -22.04
CA PHE A 46 -8.16 -11.77 -21.64
C PHE A 46 -7.18 -11.78 -22.83
N SER A 47 -7.65 -11.76 -24.09
CA SER A 47 -6.79 -11.74 -25.27
C SER A 47 -5.86 -10.54 -25.37
N ARG A 48 -6.25 -9.41 -24.75
CA ARG A 48 -5.46 -8.16 -24.70
C ARG A 48 -4.53 -8.09 -23.49
N THR A 49 -4.54 -9.10 -22.60
CA THR A 49 -3.73 -9.08 -21.40
C THR A 49 -2.35 -9.70 -21.63
N LYS A 50 -1.35 -9.17 -20.92
CA LYS A 50 0.04 -9.65 -20.93
C LYS A 50 0.22 -11.09 -20.41
N TYR A 51 -0.84 -11.67 -19.81
CA TYR A 51 -0.86 -12.99 -19.14
C TYR A 51 -1.66 -14.04 -19.92
N LYS A 52 -1.87 -13.85 -21.21
CA LYS A 52 -2.72 -14.70 -22.06
C LYS A 52 -2.38 -16.19 -21.93
N GLU A 53 -1.11 -16.57 -22.04
CA GLU A 53 -0.69 -17.98 -22.02
C GLU A 53 -0.97 -18.65 -20.66
N ILE A 54 -0.75 -17.92 -19.55
CA ILE A 54 -1.05 -18.42 -18.20
C ILE A 54 -2.55 -18.58 -18.04
N LEU A 55 -3.33 -17.57 -18.44
CA LEU A 55 -4.78 -17.57 -18.32
C LEU A 55 -5.45 -18.67 -19.15
N GLU A 56 -5.00 -18.93 -20.37
CA GLU A 56 -5.56 -19.98 -21.24
C GLU A 56 -5.55 -21.36 -20.60
N THR A 57 -4.50 -21.67 -19.82
CA THR A 57 -4.39 -22.94 -19.10
C THR A 57 -5.50 -23.12 -18.05
N TYR A 58 -5.86 -22.05 -17.36
CA TYR A 58 -6.87 -22.08 -16.28
C TYR A 58 -8.29 -21.83 -16.80
N ILE A 59 -8.45 -21.04 -17.84
CA ILE A 59 -9.73 -20.74 -18.49
C ILE A 59 -10.46 -22.03 -18.84
N LYS A 60 -9.76 -23.03 -19.42
CA LYS A 60 -10.35 -24.33 -19.78
C LYS A 60 -10.99 -25.05 -18.61
N THR A 61 -10.42 -24.98 -17.43
CA THR A 61 -10.98 -25.62 -16.24
C THR A 61 -12.11 -24.79 -15.64
N VAL A 62 -11.94 -23.47 -15.56
CA VAL A 62 -12.93 -22.56 -14.97
C VAL A 62 -14.21 -22.57 -15.79
N TYR A 63 -14.16 -22.43 -17.14
CA TYR A 63 -15.38 -22.42 -17.94
C TYR A 63 -16.13 -23.74 -17.91
N LYS A 64 -15.41 -24.87 -17.88
CA LYS A 64 -16.04 -26.20 -17.77
C LYS A 64 -16.81 -26.36 -16.47
N LEU A 65 -16.19 -26.01 -15.35
CA LEU A 65 -16.84 -26.07 -14.05
C LEU A 65 -18.01 -25.08 -13.93
N SER A 66 -17.84 -23.86 -14.44
CA SER A 66 -18.90 -22.84 -14.45
C SER A 66 -20.09 -23.27 -15.33
N SER A 67 -19.83 -23.82 -16.53
CA SER A 67 -20.88 -24.35 -17.40
C SER A 67 -21.64 -25.49 -16.72
N LEU A 68 -20.93 -26.38 -16.03
CA LEU A 68 -21.54 -27.48 -15.32
C LEU A 68 -22.44 -26.99 -14.17
N ILE A 69 -21.99 -25.98 -13.40
CA ILE A 69 -22.79 -25.34 -12.34
C ILE A 69 -24.11 -24.80 -12.92
N VAL A 70 -24.03 -24.02 -14.02
CA VAL A 70 -25.22 -23.43 -14.64
C VAL A 70 -26.18 -24.51 -15.14
N VAL A 71 -25.66 -25.57 -15.77
CA VAL A 71 -26.50 -26.68 -16.25
C VAL A 71 -27.18 -27.43 -15.11
N ILE A 72 -26.44 -27.72 -14.02
CA ILE A 72 -27.01 -28.38 -12.85
C ILE A 72 -28.09 -27.49 -12.22
N TYR A 73 -27.85 -26.19 -12.14
CA TYR A 73 -28.83 -25.21 -11.64
C TYR A 73 -30.11 -25.23 -12.50
N ILE A 74 -29.99 -25.14 -13.82
CA ILE A 74 -31.14 -25.15 -14.75
C ILE A 74 -31.92 -26.45 -14.63
N ILE A 75 -31.23 -27.60 -14.58
CA ILE A 75 -31.88 -28.90 -14.44
C ILE A 75 -32.65 -28.99 -13.12
N TYR A 76 -32.01 -28.55 -12.02
CA TYR A 76 -32.62 -28.57 -10.69
C TYR A 76 -33.86 -27.69 -10.60
N ASP A 77 -33.79 -26.46 -11.12
CA ASP A 77 -34.89 -25.51 -11.11
C ASP A 77 -36.09 -26.02 -11.92
N ASN A 78 -35.83 -26.67 -13.05
CA ASN A 78 -36.88 -27.17 -13.94
C ASN A 78 -37.36 -28.62 -13.63
N ILE A 79 -36.74 -29.32 -12.68
CA ILE A 79 -37.09 -30.70 -12.36
C ILE A 79 -38.55 -30.87 -11.86
N GLY A 80 -39.14 -29.77 -11.36
CA GLY A 80 -40.53 -29.69 -10.94
C GLY A 80 -41.55 -29.97 -12.06
N PHE A 81 -41.20 -29.66 -13.31
CA PHE A 81 -42.06 -29.93 -14.47
C PHE A 81 -42.31 -31.44 -14.70
N LEU A 82 -41.36 -32.28 -14.30
CA LEU A 82 -41.46 -33.72 -14.48
C LEU A 82 -42.42 -34.38 -13.47
N LYS A 83 -42.93 -33.65 -12.47
CA LYS A 83 -43.85 -34.16 -11.42
C LYS A 83 -43.37 -35.43 -10.80
N LEU A 84 -42.06 -35.56 -10.57
CA LEU A 84 -41.43 -36.74 -9.96
C LEU A 84 -41.82 -36.86 -8.49
N GLY A 85 -41.85 -38.09 -7.98
CA GLY A 85 -42.20 -38.37 -6.59
C GLY A 85 -41.30 -37.67 -5.58
N ARG A 86 -41.80 -37.47 -4.35
CA ARG A 86 -41.11 -36.77 -3.26
C ARG A 86 -39.69 -37.30 -2.99
N ALA A 87 -39.50 -38.62 -3.07
CA ALA A 87 -38.19 -39.26 -2.87
C ALA A 87 -37.17 -38.81 -3.91
N PHE A 88 -37.56 -38.73 -5.17
CA PHE A 88 -36.68 -38.29 -6.26
C PHE A 88 -36.29 -36.79 -6.10
N LYS A 89 -37.28 -35.96 -5.77
CA LYS A 89 -37.02 -34.54 -5.51
C LYS A 89 -36.04 -34.36 -4.34
N LYS A 90 -36.21 -35.14 -3.27
CA LYS A 90 -35.29 -35.09 -2.10
C LYS A 90 -33.87 -35.45 -2.51
N THR A 91 -33.71 -36.55 -3.29
CA THR A 91 -32.37 -37.00 -3.77
C THR A 91 -31.74 -35.94 -4.68
N ALA A 92 -32.52 -35.34 -5.61
CA ALA A 92 -32.04 -34.27 -6.49
C ALA A 92 -31.59 -33.05 -5.68
N THR A 93 -32.32 -32.67 -4.62
CA THR A 93 -31.92 -31.57 -3.72
C THR A 93 -30.59 -31.89 -3.02
N ILE A 94 -30.44 -33.09 -2.47
CA ILE A 94 -29.18 -33.54 -1.83
C ILE A 94 -28.02 -33.45 -2.81
N VAL A 95 -28.19 -33.95 -4.03
CA VAL A 95 -27.16 -33.94 -5.08
C VAL A 95 -26.81 -32.47 -5.45
N TYR A 96 -27.81 -31.62 -5.61
CA TYR A 96 -27.64 -30.19 -5.93
C TYR A 96 -26.86 -29.47 -4.83
N GLU A 97 -27.32 -29.57 -3.58
CA GLU A 97 -26.73 -28.91 -2.42
C GLU A 97 -25.29 -29.38 -2.11
N LEU A 98 -24.92 -30.60 -2.52
CA LEU A 98 -23.57 -31.12 -2.35
C LEU A 98 -22.65 -30.77 -3.52
N ILE A 99 -23.12 -31.01 -4.76
CA ILE A 99 -22.27 -30.90 -5.96
C ILE A 99 -21.93 -29.43 -6.29
N ILE A 100 -22.90 -28.51 -6.21
CA ILE A 100 -22.65 -27.11 -6.59
C ILE A 100 -21.55 -26.46 -5.74
N PRO A 101 -21.57 -26.51 -4.41
CA PRO A 101 -20.48 -25.98 -3.61
C PRO A 101 -19.13 -26.67 -3.85
N LEU A 102 -19.12 -28.00 -4.05
CA LEU A 102 -17.89 -28.69 -4.41
C LEU A 102 -17.28 -28.19 -5.72
N LEU A 103 -18.11 -27.92 -6.72
CA LEU A 103 -17.65 -27.30 -7.98
C LEU A 103 -17.13 -25.88 -7.77
N ILE A 104 -17.81 -25.08 -6.95
CA ILE A 104 -17.37 -23.72 -6.58
C ILE A 104 -16.02 -23.78 -5.87
N PHE A 105 -15.86 -24.65 -4.86
CA PHE A 105 -14.58 -24.83 -4.19
C PHE A 105 -13.50 -25.35 -5.14
N GLY A 106 -13.86 -26.18 -6.11
CA GLY A 106 -12.96 -26.62 -7.18
C GLY A 106 -12.47 -25.45 -8.06
N ILE A 107 -13.35 -24.49 -8.38
CA ILE A 107 -12.97 -23.27 -9.10
C ILE A 107 -12.04 -22.42 -8.22
N LEU A 108 -12.42 -22.15 -6.98
CA LEU A 108 -11.61 -21.35 -6.05
C LEU A 108 -10.22 -21.99 -5.86
N TYR A 109 -10.16 -23.31 -5.70
CA TYR A 109 -8.89 -24.03 -5.61
C TYR A 109 -8.01 -23.84 -6.85
N LYS A 110 -8.58 -23.91 -8.07
CA LYS A 110 -7.84 -23.65 -9.31
C LYS A 110 -7.40 -22.20 -9.43
N LEU A 111 -8.19 -21.23 -8.95
CA LEU A 111 -7.82 -19.83 -8.91
C LEU A 111 -6.58 -19.57 -8.03
N THR A 112 -6.35 -20.35 -6.96
CA THR A 112 -5.12 -20.21 -6.16
C THR A 112 -3.85 -20.48 -6.96
N TYR A 113 -3.90 -21.43 -7.91
CA TYR A 113 -2.77 -21.69 -8.80
C TYR A 113 -2.58 -20.55 -9.80
N LEU A 114 -3.68 -20.06 -10.39
CA LEU A 114 -3.62 -18.92 -11.31
C LEU A 114 -2.95 -17.70 -10.64
N ILE A 115 -3.39 -17.34 -9.43
CA ILE A 115 -2.80 -16.24 -8.66
C ILE A 115 -1.30 -16.47 -8.44
N SER A 116 -0.93 -17.68 -8.01
CA SER A 116 0.47 -18.04 -7.78
C SER A 116 1.32 -17.94 -9.05
N ASP A 117 0.79 -18.38 -10.20
CA ASP A 117 1.52 -18.36 -11.46
C ASP A 117 1.65 -16.95 -12.05
N ILE A 118 0.63 -16.10 -11.86
CA ILE A 118 0.72 -14.67 -12.19
C ILE A 118 1.81 -14.00 -11.35
N ILE A 119 1.83 -14.23 -10.04
CA ILE A 119 2.86 -13.67 -9.14
C ILE A 119 4.25 -14.16 -9.56
N ARG A 120 4.42 -15.46 -9.87
CA ARG A 120 5.70 -16.01 -10.36
C ARG A 120 6.15 -15.38 -11.66
N HIS A 121 5.23 -15.11 -12.59
CA HIS A 121 5.54 -14.48 -13.86
C HIS A 121 5.95 -13.01 -13.67
N LEU A 122 5.29 -12.28 -12.79
CA LEU A 122 5.71 -10.92 -12.40
C LEU A 122 7.10 -10.93 -11.78
N ALA A 123 7.33 -11.86 -10.87
CA ALA A 123 8.57 -12.06 -10.14
C ALA A 123 9.75 -12.49 -11.05
N SER A 124 9.50 -13.24 -12.11
CA SER A 124 10.56 -13.69 -13.02
C SER A 124 11.25 -12.55 -13.77
N LYS A 125 10.62 -11.37 -13.83
CA LYS A 125 11.20 -10.16 -14.42
C LYS A 125 12.13 -9.40 -13.49
N THR A 126 12.05 -9.66 -12.17
CA THR A 126 12.79 -8.91 -11.14
C THR A 126 14.00 -9.66 -10.59
N ASN A 127 14.25 -10.90 -11.03
CA ASN A 127 15.43 -11.75 -10.73
C ASN A 127 15.71 -12.04 -9.23
N THR A 128 14.72 -11.91 -8.34
CA THR A 128 14.87 -12.18 -6.91
C THR A 128 14.33 -13.56 -6.51
N LYS A 129 15.14 -14.32 -5.74
CA LYS A 129 14.72 -15.63 -5.18
C LYS A 129 13.51 -15.52 -4.23
N PHE A 130 13.28 -14.36 -3.67
CA PHE A 130 12.21 -14.05 -2.74
C PHE A 130 10.81 -14.22 -3.37
N ASP A 131 10.67 -13.86 -4.64
CA ASP A 131 9.38 -13.80 -5.33
C ASP A 131 8.75 -15.18 -5.57
N LYS A 132 9.56 -16.23 -5.81
CA LYS A 132 9.05 -17.61 -5.99
C LYS A 132 8.52 -18.20 -4.67
N SER A 133 9.20 -17.92 -3.56
CA SER A 133 8.80 -18.38 -2.23
C SER A 133 7.52 -17.69 -1.78
N PHE A 134 7.39 -16.39 -2.04
CA PHE A 134 6.20 -15.59 -1.73
C PHE A 134 4.95 -16.08 -2.47
N ALA A 135 5.05 -16.35 -3.78
CA ALA A 135 3.96 -16.93 -4.57
C ALA A 135 3.48 -18.27 -4.00
N SER A 136 4.42 -19.11 -3.53
CA SER A 136 4.08 -20.40 -2.92
C SER A 136 3.39 -20.25 -1.55
N LEU A 137 3.80 -19.26 -0.76
CA LEU A 137 3.18 -18.93 0.54
C LEU A 137 1.73 -18.47 0.34
N ILE A 138 1.48 -17.51 -0.55
CA ILE A 138 0.13 -17.04 -0.87
C ILE A 138 -0.76 -18.21 -1.30
N ARG A 139 -0.28 -19.06 -2.19
CA ARG A 139 -1.04 -20.22 -2.65
C ARG A 139 -1.41 -21.16 -1.50
N ARG A 140 -0.47 -21.44 -0.58
CA ARG A 140 -0.73 -22.31 0.58
C ARG A 140 -1.76 -21.67 1.52
N THR A 141 -1.63 -20.40 1.82
CA THR A 141 -2.57 -19.65 2.67
C THR A 141 -3.97 -19.66 2.09
N LEU A 142 -4.13 -19.34 0.79
CA LEU A 142 -5.43 -19.36 0.12
C LEU A 142 -6.05 -20.76 0.14
N LYS A 143 -5.27 -21.83 -0.06
CA LYS A 143 -5.76 -23.19 0.03
C LYS A 143 -6.29 -23.54 1.42
N VAL A 144 -5.57 -23.16 2.47
CA VAL A 144 -6.01 -23.37 3.86
C VAL A 144 -7.33 -22.66 4.12
N ILE A 145 -7.47 -21.42 3.68
CA ILE A 145 -8.72 -20.65 3.83
C ILE A 145 -9.88 -21.35 3.10
N ILE A 146 -9.67 -21.75 1.84
CA ILE A 146 -10.69 -22.46 1.06
C ILE A 146 -11.07 -23.78 1.73
N PHE A 147 -10.10 -24.51 2.26
CA PHE A 147 -10.34 -25.79 2.94
C PHE A 147 -11.14 -25.60 4.24
N ILE A 148 -10.86 -24.56 5.02
CA ILE A 148 -11.63 -24.21 6.22
C ILE A 148 -13.07 -23.89 5.85
N ILE A 149 -13.30 -23.04 4.84
CA ILE A 149 -14.63 -22.64 4.39
C ILE A 149 -15.41 -23.84 3.87
N ALA A 150 -14.77 -24.71 3.06
CA ALA A 150 -15.37 -25.93 2.54
C ALA A 150 -15.73 -26.91 3.68
N GLY A 151 -14.87 -27.04 4.69
CA GLY A 151 -15.12 -27.84 5.88
C GLY A 151 -16.32 -27.35 6.69
N ILE A 152 -16.40 -26.03 6.94
CA ILE A 152 -17.55 -25.42 7.63
C ILE A 152 -18.84 -25.67 6.84
N TYR A 153 -18.80 -25.48 5.50
CA TYR A 153 -19.95 -25.75 4.66
C TYR A 153 -20.39 -27.22 4.76
N LEU A 154 -19.46 -28.16 4.69
CA LEU A 154 -19.76 -29.59 4.78
C LEU A 154 -20.35 -29.99 6.14
N LEU A 155 -19.81 -29.48 7.24
CA LEU A 155 -20.35 -29.70 8.59
C LEU A 155 -21.78 -29.15 8.73
N ASN A 156 -22.04 -27.95 8.21
CA ASN A 156 -23.37 -27.35 8.18
C ASN A 156 -24.35 -28.21 7.35
N TYR A 157 -23.90 -28.69 6.19
CA TYR A 157 -24.68 -29.59 5.35
C TYR A 157 -25.05 -30.87 6.06
N LEU A 158 -24.13 -31.45 6.84
CA LEU A 158 -24.33 -32.63 7.67
C LEU A 158 -25.17 -32.33 8.92
N LYS A 159 -25.64 -31.10 9.11
CA LYS A 159 -26.37 -30.62 10.29
C LYS A 159 -25.62 -30.77 11.61
N ILE A 160 -24.30 -30.82 11.56
CA ILE A 160 -23.42 -30.77 12.72
C ILE A 160 -23.37 -29.30 13.21
N ASP A 161 -23.43 -29.08 14.51
CA ASP A 161 -23.30 -27.75 15.08
C ASP A 161 -21.94 -27.14 14.75
N ILE A 162 -21.96 -26.08 13.96
CA ILE A 162 -20.75 -25.36 13.50
C ILE A 162 -20.30 -24.28 14.47
N THR A 163 -21.09 -23.98 15.50
CA THR A 163 -20.80 -22.89 16.48
C THR A 163 -19.42 -23.05 17.11
N PRO A 164 -18.99 -24.22 17.60
CA PRO A 164 -17.65 -24.39 18.17
C PRO A 164 -16.54 -24.20 17.15
N VAL A 165 -16.77 -24.63 15.89
CA VAL A 165 -15.79 -24.48 14.81
C VAL A 165 -15.62 -23.02 14.42
N ILE A 166 -16.74 -22.29 14.27
CA ILE A 166 -16.71 -20.84 13.98
C ILE A 166 -16.04 -20.08 15.13
N ALA A 167 -16.35 -20.41 16.39
CA ALA A 167 -15.69 -19.80 17.55
C ALA A 167 -14.17 -20.02 17.51
N GLY A 168 -13.72 -21.25 17.28
CA GLY A 168 -12.30 -21.58 17.16
C GLY A 168 -11.60 -20.86 16.01
N VAL A 169 -12.23 -20.83 14.82
CA VAL A 169 -11.69 -20.10 13.65
C VAL A 169 -11.65 -18.58 13.91
N SER A 170 -12.64 -18.02 14.62
CA SER A 170 -12.70 -16.60 14.97
C SER A 170 -11.57 -16.23 15.92
N ILE A 171 -11.33 -17.01 16.98
CA ILE A 171 -10.22 -16.80 17.93
C ILE A 171 -8.88 -16.95 17.21
N GLY A 172 -8.71 -18.01 16.41
CA GLY A 172 -7.51 -18.21 15.59
C GLY A 172 -7.28 -17.08 14.58
N GLY A 173 -8.37 -16.60 13.95
CA GLY A 173 -8.33 -15.47 13.03
C GLY A 173 -7.92 -14.16 13.72
N LEU A 174 -8.43 -13.90 14.94
CA LEU A 174 -8.03 -12.74 15.74
C LEU A 174 -6.53 -12.81 16.07
N ALA A 175 -6.04 -13.97 16.50
CA ALA A 175 -4.61 -14.15 16.80
C ALA A 175 -3.73 -13.87 15.56
N VAL A 176 -4.13 -14.36 14.38
CA VAL A 176 -3.42 -14.09 13.11
C VAL A 176 -3.51 -12.61 12.74
N ALA A 177 -4.66 -11.96 12.93
CA ALA A 177 -4.83 -10.54 12.66
C ALA A 177 -3.93 -9.67 13.54
N LEU A 178 -3.84 -9.96 14.84
CA LEU A 178 -2.94 -9.27 15.77
C LEU A 178 -1.47 -9.49 15.38
N ALA A 179 -1.10 -10.71 15.00
CA ALA A 179 0.27 -11.00 14.54
C ALA A 179 0.62 -10.28 13.22
N ALA A 180 -0.34 -10.03 12.34
CA ALA A 180 -0.15 -9.34 11.06
C ALA A 180 -0.31 -7.81 11.15
N GLN A 181 -0.76 -7.27 12.27
CA GLN A 181 -1.13 -5.86 12.46
C GLN A 181 0.00 -4.89 12.04
N GLU A 182 1.22 -5.13 12.51
CA GLU A 182 2.37 -4.28 12.19
C GLU A 182 2.70 -4.29 10.67
N THR A 183 2.59 -5.46 10.04
CA THR A 183 2.81 -5.59 8.60
C THR A 183 1.77 -4.81 7.80
N LEU A 184 0.51 -4.91 8.19
CA LEU A 184 -0.60 -4.16 7.57
C LEU A 184 -0.44 -2.66 7.80
N LYS A 185 -0.05 -2.23 9.01
CA LYS A 185 0.22 -0.82 9.33
C LYS A 185 1.31 -0.26 8.41
N ASN A 186 2.40 -0.98 8.21
CA ASN A 186 3.48 -0.55 7.32
C ASN A 186 3.03 -0.49 5.85
N PHE A 187 2.23 -1.44 5.39
CA PHE A 187 1.67 -1.46 4.04
C PHE A 187 0.73 -0.27 3.80
N PHE A 188 -0.22 -0.02 4.70
CA PHE A 188 -1.10 1.15 4.61
C PHE A 188 -0.32 2.46 4.76
N GLY A 189 0.74 2.47 5.58
CA GLY A 189 1.67 3.58 5.67
C GLY A 189 2.30 3.96 4.34
N SER A 190 2.72 2.96 3.54
CA SER A 190 3.20 3.22 2.18
C SER A 190 2.15 3.88 1.31
N ILE A 191 0.92 3.38 1.35
CA ILE A 191 -0.19 3.94 0.56
C ILE A 191 -0.44 5.39 0.95
N THR A 192 -0.49 5.68 2.25
CA THR A 192 -0.66 7.05 2.77
C THR A 192 0.45 7.98 2.28
N ILE A 193 1.74 7.54 2.37
CA ILE A 193 2.87 8.34 1.88
C ILE A 193 2.73 8.65 0.37
N TYR A 194 2.29 7.67 -0.44
CA TYR A 194 2.10 7.87 -1.88
C TYR A 194 0.91 8.78 -2.22
N LEU A 195 -0.17 8.75 -1.43
CA LEU A 195 -1.37 9.56 -1.66
C LEU A 195 -1.18 11.00 -1.18
N ASP A 196 -0.74 11.17 0.06
CA ASP A 196 -0.67 12.48 0.73
C ASP A 196 0.63 13.23 0.40
N ARG A 197 1.69 12.50 -0.03
CA ARG A 197 3.01 13.03 -0.39
C ARG A 197 3.58 14.01 0.63
N PRO A 198 3.67 13.63 1.91
CA PRO A 198 4.31 14.49 2.91
C PRO A 198 5.78 14.78 2.55
N PHE A 199 6.42 13.85 1.85
CA PHE A 199 7.75 13.99 1.25
C PHE A 199 7.86 13.12 -0.01
N GLU A 200 8.86 13.39 -0.83
CA GLU A 200 9.17 12.65 -2.06
C GLU A 200 10.62 12.13 -2.03
N VAL A 201 10.95 11.23 -2.96
CA VAL A 201 12.34 10.77 -3.11
C VAL A 201 13.20 11.96 -3.52
N GLY A 202 14.29 12.17 -2.80
CA GLY A 202 15.18 13.34 -2.94
C GLY A 202 14.96 14.43 -1.87
N ASP A 203 13.85 14.41 -1.15
CA ASP A 203 13.62 15.40 -0.09
C ASP A 203 14.50 15.12 1.13
N TRP A 204 15.04 16.18 1.71
CA TRP A 204 15.64 16.15 3.02
C TRP A 204 14.54 16.28 4.07
N ILE A 205 14.43 15.28 4.94
CA ILE A 205 13.45 15.23 6.02
C ILE A 205 14.11 15.07 7.38
N ILE A 206 13.48 15.67 8.39
CA ILE A 206 13.88 15.57 9.79
C ILE A 206 12.71 15.00 10.59
N SER A 207 12.98 14.04 11.46
CA SER A 207 12.01 13.48 12.39
C SER A 207 12.71 13.09 13.69
N PRO A 208 12.01 12.96 14.82
CA PRO A 208 12.60 12.41 16.03
C PRO A 208 13.23 11.04 15.77
N GLY A 209 14.56 10.97 15.89
CA GLY A 209 15.34 9.74 15.72
C GLY A 209 15.98 9.51 14.36
N PHE A 210 15.70 10.33 13.34
CA PHE A 210 16.41 10.27 12.07
C PHE A 210 16.37 11.60 11.31
N GLU A 211 17.44 11.82 10.53
CA GLU A 211 17.57 12.95 9.63
C GLU A 211 18.33 12.51 8.38
N GLY A 212 17.89 12.96 7.20
CA GLY A 212 18.58 12.69 5.94
C GLY A 212 17.71 12.84 4.72
N THR A 213 18.26 12.45 3.58
CA THR A 213 17.59 12.51 2.28
C THR A 213 16.90 11.18 1.95
N VAL A 214 15.65 11.24 1.53
CA VAL A 214 14.87 10.08 1.13
C VAL A 214 15.44 9.48 -0.16
N GLU A 215 15.91 8.23 -0.11
CA GLU A 215 16.42 7.52 -1.30
C GLU A 215 15.36 6.65 -1.99
N GLU A 216 14.54 5.98 -1.18
CA GLU A 216 13.55 5.04 -1.70
C GLU A 216 12.37 4.92 -0.75
N ILE A 217 11.16 4.93 -1.31
CA ILE A 217 9.93 4.63 -0.59
C ILE A 217 9.47 3.24 -1.03
N GLY A 218 9.73 2.24 -0.17
CA GLY A 218 9.35 0.85 -0.43
C GLY A 218 7.98 0.51 0.12
N LEU A 219 7.53 -0.74 -0.14
CA LEU A 219 6.21 -1.23 0.26
C LEU A 219 6.03 -1.31 1.79
N ARG A 220 7.10 -1.47 2.57
CA ARG A 220 7.05 -1.62 4.03
C ARG A 220 7.88 -0.58 4.76
N SER A 221 8.91 -0.06 4.13
CA SER A 221 9.88 0.83 4.75
C SER A 221 10.43 1.83 3.77
N THR A 222 10.75 3.02 4.25
CA THR A 222 11.45 4.08 3.52
C THR A 222 12.92 4.04 3.88
N ARG A 223 13.79 4.23 2.89
CA ARG A 223 15.25 4.32 3.02
C ARG A 223 15.67 5.78 2.98
N ILE A 224 16.46 6.17 3.95
CA ILE A 224 16.90 7.55 4.14
C ILE A 224 18.41 7.54 4.24
N ARG A 225 19.10 8.34 3.43
CA ARG A 225 20.53 8.57 3.48
C ARG A 225 20.84 9.67 4.48
N SER A 226 21.50 9.32 5.58
CA SER A 226 21.94 10.31 6.56
C SER A 226 23.10 11.17 6.05
N PHE A 227 23.38 12.29 6.71
CA PHE A 227 24.54 13.13 6.38
C PHE A 227 25.89 12.42 6.63
N ASN A 228 25.93 11.39 7.47
CA ASN A 228 27.09 10.52 7.64
C ASN A 228 27.22 9.46 6.52
N ASN A 229 26.39 9.56 5.46
CA ASN A 229 26.31 8.63 4.35
C ASN A 229 25.89 7.20 4.76
N SER A 230 25.33 7.01 5.95
CA SER A 230 24.73 5.74 6.36
C SER A 230 23.30 5.62 5.84
N LEU A 231 22.81 4.38 5.66
CA LEU A 231 21.45 4.11 5.22
C LEU A 231 20.58 3.77 6.43
N ILE A 232 19.61 4.64 6.69
CA ILE A 232 18.58 4.45 7.73
C ILE A 232 17.36 3.83 7.07
N THR A 233 16.86 2.72 7.62
CA THR A 233 15.63 2.08 7.15
C THR A 233 14.55 2.24 8.21
N VAL A 234 13.51 2.99 7.87
CA VAL A 234 12.41 3.30 8.80
C VAL A 234 11.13 2.61 8.32
N PRO A 235 10.44 1.82 9.16
CA PRO A 235 9.13 1.27 8.83
C PRO A 235 8.11 2.38 8.51
N ASN A 236 7.36 2.24 7.42
CA ASN A 236 6.43 3.27 6.97
C ASN A 236 5.32 3.57 7.99
N GLY A 237 4.88 2.54 8.74
CA GLY A 237 3.94 2.73 9.85
C GLY A 237 4.45 3.63 10.97
N LYS A 238 5.78 3.71 11.19
CA LYS A 238 6.37 4.65 12.15
C LYS A 238 6.48 6.06 11.56
N ILE A 239 6.75 6.16 10.27
CA ILE A 239 6.86 7.46 9.58
C ILE A 239 5.53 8.20 9.60
N ILE A 240 4.42 7.52 9.31
CA ILE A 240 3.09 8.16 9.29
C ILE A 240 2.59 8.60 10.66
N ASP A 241 3.09 7.98 11.74
CA ASP A 241 2.77 8.36 13.12
C ASP A 241 3.68 9.49 13.64
N ALA A 242 4.80 9.77 12.96
CA ALA A 242 5.78 10.74 13.40
C ALA A 242 5.53 12.14 12.82
N VAL A 243 5.99 13.15 13.54
CA VAL A 243 6.08 14.50 12.97
C VAL A 243 7.24 14.53 11.99
N ILE A 244 6.96 14.92 10.76
CA ILE A 244 7.96 15.07 9.69
C ILE A 244 8.12 16.54 9.36
N ASP A 245 9.35 17.03 9.51
CA ASP A 245 9.74 18.35 8.98
C ASP A 245 10.42 18.15 7.61
N ASN A 246 9.73 18.58 6.55
CA ASN A 246 10.23 18.44 5.19
C ASN A 246 11.05 19.66 4.78
N MET A 247 12.37 19.59 4.98
CA MET A 247 13.32 20.61 4.60
C MET A 247 13.50 20.74 3.06
N GLY A 248 13.10 19.72 2.29
CA GLY A 248 13.08 19.75 0.83
C GLY A 248 11.99 20.66 0.28
N LYS A 249 10.85 20.80 0.99
CA LYS A 249 9.70 21.65 0.60
C LYS A 249 9.72 23.05 1.24
N ARG A 250 10.79 23.41 1.93
CA ARG A 250 10.91 24.77 2.48
C ARG A 250 10.93 25.79 1.35
N GLN A 251 10.21 26.90 1.56
CA GLN A 251 10.14 27.99 0.58
C GLN A 251 11.46 28.76 0.53
N TYR A 252 12.05 29.02 1.69
CA TYR A 252 13.28 29.79 1.83
C TYR A 252 14.22 29.10 2.82
N ARG A 253 15.52 29.38 2.72
CA ARG A 253 16.54 28.85 3.61
C ARG A 253 16.86 29.84 4.70
N ARG A 254 16.52 29.53 5.94
CA ARG A 254 16.72 30.40 7.08
C ARG A 254 18.20 30.50 7.46
N PHE A 255 18.69 31.72 7.61
CA PHE A 255 19.97 32.02 8.23
C PHE A 255 19.73 32.70 9.57
N LEU A 256 20.13 32.06 10.64
CA LEU A 256 20.07 32.59 12.01
C LEU A 256 21.48 32.60 12.60
N GLN A 257 21.97 33.79 12.92
CA GLN A 257 23.29 33.97 13.51
C GLN A 257 23.21 34.94 14.67
N PHE A 258 24.03 34.68 15.70
CA PHE A 258 24.24 35.62 16.83
C PHE A 258 25.67 36.10 16.78
N LEU A 259 25.83 37.43 16.67
CA LEU A 259 27.12 38.09 16.75
C LEU A 259 27.31 38.59 18.18
N ARG A 260 28.47 38.28 18.78
CA ARG A 260 28.83 38.66 20.16
C ARG A 260 29.82 39.77 20.12
N ILE A 261 29.38 40.97 20.53
CA ILE A 261 30.23 42.18 20.54
C ILE A 261 30.54 42.58 21.99
N SER A 262 31.63 43.30 22.17
CA SER A 262 32.07 43.79 23.49
C SER A 262 31.11 44.78 24.12
N TYR A 263 30.93 44.73 25.43
CA TYR A 263 30.22 45.74 26.23
C TYR A 263 30.85 47.14 26.15
N GLU A 264 32.15 47.23 25.76
CA GLU A 264 32.82 48.49 25.53
C GLU A 264 32.33 49.24 24.29
N THR A 265 31.50 48.62 23.42
CA THR A 265 31.00 49.21 22.18
C THR A 265 29.93 50.25 22.50
N PRO A 266 30.14 51.56 22.10
CA PRO A 266 29.16 52.61 22.35
C PRO A 266 27.83 52.34 21.64
N THR A 267 26.70 52.72 22.26
CA THR A 267 25.36 52.53 21.71
C THR A 267 25.19 53.07 20.28
N PRO A 268 25.67 54.27 19.91
CA PRO A 268 25.55 54.74 18.53
C PRO A 268 26.25 53.83 17.51
N VAL A 269 27.41 53.27 17.86
CA VAL A 269 28.15 52.31 17.02
C VAL A 269 27.40 51.01 16.84
N ILE A 270 26.68 50.56 17.87
CA ILE A 270 25.80 49.37 17.79
C ILE A 270 24.63 49.66 16.82
N GLU A 271 24.03 50.82 16.90
CA GLU A 271 22.94 51.24 16.00
C GLU A 271 23.43 51.31 14.54
N ASP A 272 24.60 51.92 14.31
CA ASP A 272 25.22 52.01 12.98
C ASP A 272 25.56 50.61 12.43
N PHE A 273 26.03 49.70 13.29
CA PHE A 273 26.33 48.33 12.90
C PHE A 273 25.07 47.58 12.51
N ILE A 274 24.00 47.67 13.30
CA ILE A 274 22.70 47.04 12.98
C ILE A 274 22.14 47.62 11.66
N ALA A 275 22.19 48.94 11.48
CA ALA A 275 21.73 49.59 10.24
C ALA A 275 22.57 49.16 9.03
N GLY A 276 23.91 49.09 9.18
CA GLY A 276 24.80 48.64 8.13
C GLY A 276 24.57 47.17 7.72
N ILE A 277 24.35 46.28 8.69
CA ILE A 277 24.00 44.88 8.38
C ILE A 277 22.66 44.77 7.63
N LYS A 278 21.66 45.62 8.00
CA LYS A 278 20.38 45.65 7.29
C LYS A 278 20.58 46.11 5.85
N SER A 279 21.37 47.16 5.62
CA SER A 279 21.68 47.68 4.28
C SER A 279 22.37 46.60 3.43
N ILE A 280 23.38 45.91 3.97
CA ILE A 280 24.06 44.80 3.29
C ILE A 280 23.07 43.72 2.89
N ALA A 281 22.13 43.38 3.78
CA ALA A 281 21.12 42.36 3.51
C ALA A 281 20.07 42.84 2.48
N GLU A 282 19.68 44.10 2.50
CA GLU A 282 18.73 44.70 1.55
C GLU A 282 19.31 44.78 0.13
N GLU A 283 20.60 45.03 0.00
CA GLU A 283 21.30 45.07 -1.29
C GLU A 283 21.50 43.69 -1.90
N HIS A 284 21.44 42.64 -1.10
CA HIS A 284 21.75 41.31 -1.56
C HIS A 284 20.58 40.67 -2.35
N ILE A 285 20.82 40.23 -3.59
CA ILE A 285 19.79 39.80 -4.54
C ILE A 285 19.03 38.56 -4.03
N TYR A 286 19.70 37.65 -3.37
CA TYR A 286 19.13 36.35 -2.93
C TYR A 286 18.56 36.39 -1.51
N ILE A 287 18.50 37.55 -0.85
CA ILE A 287 17.90 37.70 0.47
C ILE A 287 16.46 38.20 0.33
N VAL A 288 15.52 37.51 0.99
CA VAL A 288 14.09 37.87 1.02
C VAL A 288 13.92 39.13 1.83
N LYS A 289 13.54 40.23 1.17
CA LYS A 289 13.53 41.58 1.75
C LYS A 289 12.52 41.76 2.88
N ASP A 290 11.36 41.11 2.77
CA ASP A 290 10.26 41.23 3.74
C ASP A 290 10.58 40.63 5.12
N ASN A 291 11.67 39.87 5.22
CA ASN A 291 11.99 39.08 6.41
C ASN A 291 13.40 39.34 6.96
N ILE A 292 13.96 40.52 6.71
CA ILE A 292 15.26 40.92 7.27
C ILE A 292 15.06 41.41 8.71
N GLN A 293 15.56 40.65 9.67
CA GLN A 293 15.52 41.03 11.10
C GLN A 293 16.93 41.07 11.66
N VAL A 294 17.41 42.25 11.93
CA VAL A 294 18.67 42.50 12.62
C VAL A 294 18.39 43.38 13.84
N SER A 295 18.72 42.91 15.02
CA SER A 295 18.42 43.63 16.26
C SER A 295 19.39 43.25 17.38
N LEU A 296 19.55 44.14 18.34
CA LEU A 296 20.09 43.76 19.64
C LEU A 296 19.12 42.73 20.25
N HIS A 297 19.64 41.57 20.65
CA HIS A 297 18.83 40.46 21.10
C HIS A 297 18.80 40.35 22.62
N GLU A 298 19.97 40.29 23.22
CA GLU A 298 20.11 40.13 24.65
C GLU A 298 21.47 40.61 25.15
N PHE A 299 21.56 40.88 26.45
CA PHE A 299 22.81 41.09 27.16
C PHE A 299 23.27 39.75 27.72
N GLY A 300 24.28 39.13 27.10
CA GLY A 300 24.89 37.90 27.56
C GLY A 300 25.84 38.12 28.70
N GLU A 301 26.40 37.02 29.28
CA GLU A 301 27.30 37.10 30.43
C GLU A 301 28.57 37.95 30.15
N TYR A 302 29.12 37.88 28.93
CA TYR A 302 30.34 38.59 28.55
C TYR A 302 30.20 39.42 27.26
N SER A 303 29.03 39.47 26.66
CA SER A 303 28.84 40.12 25.36
C SER A 303 27.42 40.67 25.16
N ILE A 304 27.33 41.68 24.30
CA ILE A 304 26.07 42.13 23.73
C ILE A 304 25.80 41.26 22.51
N ASN A 305 24.66 40.58 22.46
CA ASN A 305 24.30 39.66 21.37
C ASN A 305 23.42 40.37 20.34
N ILE A 306 23.89 40.45 19.09
CA ILE A 306 23.12 40.92 17.95
C ILE A 306 22.62 39.74 17.18
N ARG A 307 21.30 39.66 16.99
CA ARG A 307 20.65 38.60 16.23
C ARG A 307 20.48 39.01 14.77
N ILE A 308 20.96 38.19 13.87
CA ILE A 308 20.68 38.25 12.42
C ILE A 308 19.78 37.10 12.09
N ASN A 309 18.57 37.37 11.60
CA ASN A 309 17.62 36.36 11.09
C ASN A 309 17.12 36.82 9.74
N LEU A 310 17.46 36.08 8.72
CA LEU A 310 17.08 36.35 7.33
C LEU A 310 16.88 35.06 6.57
N PHE A 311 16.38 35.15 5.35
CA PHE A 311 16.08 34.00 4.52
C PHE A 311 16.70 34.18 3.15
N PHE A 312 17.39 33.13 2.67
CA PHE A 312 17.90 33.04 1.32
C PHE A 312 16.90 32.35 0.40
N ASP A 313 16.66 32.93 -0.77
CA ASP A 313 15.88 32.36 -1.86
C ASP A 313 16.81 31.63 -2.84
N VAL A 314 17.20 30.40 -2.50
CA VAL A 314 18.13 29.59 -3.28
C VAL A 314 17.74 28.12 -3.23
N PRO A 315 17.91 27.38 -4.36
CA PRO A 315 17.44 26.00 -4.46
C PRO A 315 18.31 25.01 -3.71
N ASP A 316 19.63 25.22 -3.66
CA ASP A 316 20.57 24.22 -3.18
C ASP A 316 21.41 24.70 -1.98
N TYR A 317 22.04 23.71 -1.30
CA TYR A 317 22.82 23.96 -0.09
C TYR A 317 24.19 24.58 -0.37
N LEU A 318 24.82 24.24 -1.50
CA LEU A 318 26.15 24.78 -1.81
C LEU A 318 26.08 26.26 -2.11
N THR A 319 25.09 26.69 -2.88
CA THR A 319 24.83 28.11 -3.12
C THR A 319 24.51 28.82 -1.80
N GLU A 320 23.71 28.25 -0.92
CA GLU A 320 23.45 28.82 0.42
C GLU A 320 24.75 29.05 1.19
N LEU A 321 25.68 28.08 1.20
CA LEU A 321 26.96 28.23 1.91
C LEU A 321 27.82 29.38 1.36
N GLN A 322 27.88 29.50 0.03
CA GLN A 322 28.62 30.60 -0.62
C GLN A 322 28.05 31.95 -0.23
N LEU A 323 26.72 32.12 -0.29
CA LEU A 323 26.05 33.35 0.07
C LEU A 323 26.19 33.69 1.56
N ARG A 324 26.18 32.70 2.42
CA ARG A 324 26.48 32.87 3.85
C ARG A 324 27.90 33.41 4.07
N GLN A 325 28.86 32.86 3.36
CA GLN A 325 30.24 33.32 3.42
C GLN A 325 30.34 34.80 2.96
N GLU A 326 29.81 35.14 1.78
CA GLU A 326 29.81 36.50 1.25
C GLU A 326 29.17 37.51 2.22
N LEU A 327 28.01 37.14 2.78
CA LEU A 327 27.33 37.95 3.77
C LEU A 327 28.19 38.19 5.02
N MET A 328 28.76 37.12 5.56
CA MET A 328 29.56 37.18 6.78
C MET A 328 30.88 37.96 6.57
N GLU A 329 31.51 37.84 5.40
CA GLU A 329 32.68 38.65 5.03
C GLU A 329 32.36 40.16 4.99
N LYS A 330 31.23 40.55 4.39
CA LYS A 330 30.78 41.95 4.37
C LYS A 330 30.45 42.45 5.80
N VAL A 331 29.83 41.62 6.62
CA VAL A 331 29.54 41.97 8.04
C VAL A 331 30.83 42.14 8.83
N LEU A 332 31.85 41.29 8.56
CA LEU A 332 33.15 41.42 9.21
C LEU A 332 33.87 42.70 8.80
N GLN A 333 33.88 43.07 7.51
CA GLN A 333 34.43 44.31 7.00
C GLN A 333 33.73 45.51 7.63
N LEU A 334 32.40 45.46 7.77
CA LEU A 334 31.64 46.55 8.43
C LEU A 334 32.04 46.66 9.92
N ALA A 335 32.23 45.55 10.62
CA ALA A 335 32.66 45.56 12.01
C ALA A 335 34.09 46.14 12.16
N GLU A 336 35.01 45.82 11.24
CA GLU A 336 36.37 46.37 11.21
C GLU A 336 36.32 47.90 10.98
N ASN A 337 35.53 48.38 10.03
CA ASN A 337 35.34 49.80 9.74
C ASN A 337 34.79 50.60 10.93
N LEU A 338 33.92 49.99 11.72
CA LEU A 338 33.32 50.57 12.93
C LEU A 338 34.14 50.31 14.21
N ASN A 339 35.32 49.66 14.07
CA ASN A 339 36.18 49.27 15.21
C ASN A 339 35.46 48.42 16.27
N ILE A 340 34.52 47.58 15.84
CA ILE A 340 33.80 46.67 16.74
C ILE A 340 34.68 45.49 17.09
N LYS A 341 34.79 45.21 18.37
CA LYS A 341 35.48 44.03 18.87
C LYS A 341 34.48 42.88 19.13
N PHE A 342 34.71 41.71 18.52
CA PHE A 342 33.98 40.52 18.84
C PHE A 342 34.53 39.86 20.11
N GLU A 343 33.64 39.51 21.03
CA GLU A 343 34.01 38.80 22.25
C GLU A 343 34.28 37.32 21.99
N LYS A 344 35.39 36.86 22.61
CA LYS A 344 35.74 35.44 22.63
C LYS A 344 35.08 34.80 23.85
N PRO A 345 34.47 33.63 23.75
CA PRO A 345 34.06 32.89 24.96
C PRO A 345 35.28 32.64 25.80
N ASN A 346 35.30 33.15 27.06
CA ASN A 346 36.38 32.89 28.01
C ASN A 346 36.46 31.42 28.32
N ARG A 347 37.32 30.70 27.61
CA ARG A 347 37.55 29.24 27.83
C ARG A 347 38.56 28.95 28.95
N PHE A 348 39.13 29.97 29.59
CA PHE A 348 40.16 29.74 30.59
C PHE A 348 39.99 30.72 31.80
N GLN A 349 39.10 30.38 32.67
CA GLN A 349 39.31 30.56 34.10
C GLN A 349 38.66 29.34 34.80
N SER A 350 39.40 28.25 34.91
CA SER A 350 39.22 27.19 35.89
C SER A 350 40.41 27.20 36.77
#